data_1725ce0e058868a590f28378b4614083
#
_entry.id   1725ce0e058868a590f28378b4614083
#
_cell.length_a   1.000
_cell.length_b   1.000
_cell.length_c   1.000
_cell.angle_alpha   90.00
_cell.angle_beta   90.00
_cell.angle_gamma   90.00
#
_symmetry.space_group_name_H-M   'P 1'
#
loop_
_entity.id
_entity.type
_entity.pdbx_description
1 polymer ?
#
loop_
_entity_poly.entity_id
_entity_poly.type
_entity_poly.pdbx_seq_one_letter_code
_entity_poly.pdbx_strand_id
1 'polypeptide(L)'
;MNKPLALAAAFLAACTTQATFLEGVPALAAGDDTFWVYYCDSGAELQMNYANMGGEYSATPKLKDGKRVLPRRSDYDFSDGEYRWTSDDGGRYFRLSHGEQTVYSQCSGRRQLDKNAVYLR
;
A
#
# COMPACT_ATOMS: atom_id res chain seq x y z
N MET A 1 5.44 -40.23 -22.36
CA MET A 1 5.85 -39.83 -21.96
C MET A 1 5.56 -38.57 -21.71
N ASN A 2 5.33 -37.90 -21.61
CA ASN A 2 5.03 -36.79 -21.50
C ASN A 2 4.25 -36.41 -20.43
N LYS A 3 3.79 -37.07 -19.76
CA LYS A 3 3.11 -36.86 -18.71
C LYS A 3 3.67 -35.95 -17.79
N PRO A 4 4.76 -35.90 -17.51
CA PRO A 4 5.36 -35.06 -16.54
C PRO A 4 5.13 -33.61 -16.80
N LEU A 5 4.87 -33.38 -18.03
CA LEU A 5 4.65 -32.09 -18.37
C LEU A 5 3.54 -31.50 -17.69
N ALA A 6 2.52 -32.18 -17.60
CA ALA A 6 1.34 -31.69 -17.02
C ALA A 6 1.56 -31.24 -15.62
N LEU A 7 2.43 -31.91 -14.97
CA LEU A 7 2.67 -31.60 -13.64
C LEU A 7 3.27 -30.27 -13.48
N ALA A 8 4.10 -29.95 -14.35
CA ALA A 8 4.78 -28.69 -14.30
C ALA A 8 3.77 -27.59 -14.32
N ALA A 9 2.74 -27.78 -15.04
CA ALA A 9 1.75 -26.77 -15.13
C ALA A 9 1.13 -26.48 -13.79
N ALA A 10 0.99 -27.46 -13.01
CA ALA A 10 0.36 -27.28 -11.73
C ALA A 10 1.19 -26.36 -10.85
N PHE A 11 2.47 -26.47 -10.94
CA PHE A 11 3.29 -25.67 -10.14
C PHE A 11 3.15 -24.24 -10.48
N LEU A 12 3.00 -23.93 -11.72
CA LEU A 12 2.91 -22.59 -12.15
C LEU A 12 1.75 -21.90 -11.51
N ALA A 13 0.72 -22.59 -11.27
CA ALA A 13 -0.45 -22.00 -10.68
C ALA A 13 -0.11 -21.42 -9.33
N ALA A 14 0.67 -22.11 -8.58
CA ALA A 14 1.03 -21.65 -7.27
C ALA A 14 1.89 -20.41 -7.36
N CYS A 15 2.75 -20.36 -8.30
CA CYS A 15 3.61 -19.22 -8.44
C CYS A 15 2.82 -18.00 -8.83
N THR A 16 1.80 -18.20 -9.59
CA THR A 16 1.01 -17.08 -10.02
C THR A 16 0.41 -16.35 -8.88
N THR A 17 0.04 -17.03 -7.85
CA THR A 17 -0.56 -16.42 -6.71
C THR A 17 0.36 -15.40 -6.09
N GLN A 18 1.62 -15.69 -6.05
CA GLN A 18 2.56 -14.79 -5.45
C GLN A 18 2.80 -13.56 -6.29
N ALA A 19 2.60 -13.69 -7.56
CA ALA A 19 2.86 -12.58 -8.46
C ALA A 19 1.93 -11.41 -8.20
N THR A 20 0.83 -11.61 -7.51
CA THR A 20 -0.08 -10.52 -7.24
C THR A 20 0.29 -9.74 -5.99
N PHE A 21 1.27 -10.21 -5.23
CA PHE A 21 1.66 -9.53 -4.01
C PHE A 21 2.63 -8.41 -4.31
N LEU A 22 2.36 -7.21 -3.76
CA LEU A 22 3.24 -6.08 -3.92
C LEU A 22 3.86 -5.75 -2.58
N GLU A 23 5.18 -5.63 -2.57
CA GLU A 23 5.88 -5.30 -1.35
C GLU A 23 5.48 -3.90 -0.91
N GLY A 24 5.17 -3.74 0.36
CA GLY A 24 4.86 -2.41 0.87
C GLY A 24 3.44 -1.95 0.64
N VAL A 25 2.65 -2.70 -0.12
CA VAL A 25 1.26 -2.38 -0.34
C VAL A 25 0.47 -3.64 -0.01
N PRO A 26 -0.43 -3.60 0.97
CA PRO A 26 -1.13 -4.81 1.37
C PRO A 26 -2.07 -5.30 0.28
N ALA A 27 -2.19 -6.62 0.17
CA ALA A 27 -3.12 -7.23 -0.75
C ALA A 27 -4.45 -7.37 0.00
N LEU A 28 -5.50 -6.75 -0.51
CA LEU A 28 -6.78 -6.73 0.16
C LEU A 28 -7.88 -7.28 -0.75
N ALA A 29 -8.78 -8.05 -0.17
CA ALA A 29 -9.96 -8.50 -0.88
C ALA A 29 -10.94 -7.33 -0.99
N ALA A 30 -11.85 -7.43 -1.93
CA ALA A 30 -12.85 -6.38 -2.12
C ALA A 30 -13.63 -6.17 -0.82
N GLY A 31 -13.80 -4.94 -0.43
CA GLY A 31 -14.51 -4.59 0.80
C GLY A 31 -13.63 -4.53 2.03
N ASP A 32 -12.37 -4.91 1.92
CA ASP A 32 -11.46 -4.92 3.06
C ASP A 32 -10.63 -3.65 3.14
N ASP A 33 -10.15 -3.36 4.34
CA ASP A 33 -9.21 -2.26 4.54
C ASP A 33 -8.26 -2.62 5.67
N THR A 34 -7.17 -1.89 5.78
CA THR A 34 -6.20 -2.11 6.84
C THR A 34 -5.50 -0.79 7.16
N PHE A 35 -5.02 -0.68 8.41
CA PHE A 35 -4.31 0.51 8.86
C PHE A 35 -2.86 0.14 9.12
N TRP A 36 -1.95 0.93 8.57
CA TRP A 36 -0.52 0.73 8.74
C TRP A 36 0.11 2.01 9.27
N VAL A 37 1.24 1.89 9.96
CA VAL A 37 2.00 3.06 10.35
C VAL A 37 3.36 2.97 9.70
N TYR A 38 3.80 4.06 9.12
CA TYR A 38 5.10 4.17 8.50
C TYR A 38 5.97 5.07 9.37
N TYR A 39 7.27 4.77 9.38
CA TYR A 39 8.24 5.59 10.09
C TYR A 39 9.05 6.31 9.03
N CYS A 40 9.01 7.62 9.06
CA CYS A 40 9.58 8.46 8.02
C CYS A 40 10.80 9.20 8.55
N ASP A 41 11.45 9.99 7.69
CA ASP A 41 12.60 10.78 8.08
C ASP A 41 12.25 11.67 9.26
N SER A 42 13.25 11.98 10.06
CA SER A 42 13.10 12.85 11.22
C SER A 42 12.26 12.25 12.33
N GLY A 43 12.06 10.94 12.29
CA GLY A 43 11.28 10.26 13.31
C GLY A 43 9.79 10.46 13.20
N ALA A 44 9.32 11.01 12.10
CA ALA A 44 7.89 11.22 11.91
C ALA A 44 7.18 9.91 11.68
N GLU A 45 5.94 9.81 12.15
CA GLU A 45 5.12 8.64 11.92
C GLU A 45 3.93 9.04 11.09
N LEU A 46 3.55 8.20 10.14
CA LEU A 46 2.41 8.48 9.28
C LEU A 46 1.50 7.27 9.27
N GLN A 47 0.26 7.46 9.65
CA GLN A 47 -0.73 6.40 9.58
C GLN A 47 -1.36 6.41 8.20
N MET A 48 -1.53 5.22 7.64
CA MET A 48 -2.08 5.08 6.30
C MET A 48 -3.17 4.02 6.33
N ASN A 49 -4.32 4.34 5.77
CA ASN A 49 -5.38 3.36 5.60
C ASN A 49 -5.39 2.95 4.14
N TYR A 50 -5.25 1.65 3.88
CA TYR A 50 -5.40 1.12 2.54
C TYR A 50 -6.75 0.44 2.47
N ALA A 51 -7.47 0.64 1.39
CA ALA A 51 -8.79 0.06 1.23
C ALA A 51 -9.02 -0.40 -0.19
N ASN A 52 -9.78 -1.48 -0.33
CA ASN A 52 -10.19 -1.99 -1.63
C ASN A 52 -11.71 -1.95 -1.65
N MET A 53 -12.27 -0.89 -2.20
CA MET A 53 -13.71 -0.71 -2.21
C MET A 53 -14.24 -1.06 -3.59
N GLY A 54 -14.74 -2.29 -3.72
CA GLY A 54 -15.33 -2.73 -4.98
C GLY A 54 -14.35 -2.78 -6.13
N GLY A 55 -13.11 -3.08 -5.84
CA GLY A 55 -12.09 -3.15 -6.87
C GLY A 55 -11.31 -1.87 -7.04
N GLU A 56 -11.73 -0.80 -6.37
CA GLU A 56 -10.98 0.45 -6.42
C GLU A 56 -10.11 0.55 -5.19
N TYR A 57 -8.81 0.56 -5.42
CA TYR A 57 -7.84 0.57 -4.34
C TYR A 57 -7.44 2.01 -4.02
N SER A 58 -7.30 2.33 -2.75
CA SER A 58 -6.93 3.67 -2.34
C SER A 58 -6.02 3.66 -1.13
N ALA A 59 -5.31 4.74 -0.93
CA ALA A 59 -4.51 4.99 0.26
C ALA A 59 -5.00 6.30 0.88
N THR A 60 -5.23 6.30 2.18
CA THR A 60 -5.72 7.47 2.87
C THR A 60 -4.78 7.82 4.01
N PRO A 61 -3.91 8.81 3.82
CA PRO A 61 -3.02 9.23 4.90
C PRO A 61 -3.77 10.04 5.94
N LYS A 62 -3.39 9.87 7.21
CA LYS A 62 -3.96 10.66 8.27
C LYS A 62 -3.11 11.90 8.43
N LEU A 63 -3.63 13.03 8.00
CA LEU A 63 -2.91 14.29 8.01
C LEU A 63 -3.44 15.19 9.12
N LYS A 64 -2.69 16.22 9.46
CA LYS A 64 -3.11 17.14 10.50
C LYS A 64 -4.41 17.83 10.16
N ASP A 65 -4.60 18.18 8.91
CA ASP A 65 -5.79 18.90 8.47
C ASP A 65 -6.88 17.96 7.96
N GLY A 66 -6.79 16.68 8.23
CA GLY A 66 -7.85 15.75 7.85
C GLY A 66 -7.33 14.58 7.04
N LYS A 67 -8.24 13.89 6.41
CA LYS A 67 -7.91 12.72 5.60
C LYS A 67 -8.12 13.03 4.14
N ARG A 68 -7.26 12.46 3.31
CA ARG A 68 -7.38 12.62 1.86
C ARG A 68 -7.33 11.24 1.24
N VAL A 69 -8.37 10.86 0.52
CA VAL A 69 -8.41 9.56 -0.13
C VAL A 69 -7.68 9.66 -1.46
N LEU A 70 -6.61 8.89 -1.60
CA LEU A 70 -5.78 8.91 -2.79
C LEU A 70 -6.03 7.65 -3.61
N PRO A 71 -6.71 7.76 -4.74
CA PRO A 71 -6.96 6.58 -5.57
C PRO A 71 -5.66 6.05 -6.16
N ARG A 72 -5.60 4.74 -6.35
CA ARG A 72 -4.43 4.11 -6.92
C ARG A 72 -4.34 4.44 -8.41
N ARG A 73 -3.17 4.90 -8.83
CA ARG A 73 -2.91 5.20 -10.24
C ARG A 73 -2.08 4.10 -10.88
N SER A 74 -1.18 3.53 -10.11
CA SER A 74 -0.38 2.40 -10.56
C SER A 74 0.08 1.66 -9.32
N ASP A 75 0.91 0.63 -9.49
CA ASP A 75 1.27 -0.25 -8.38
C ASP A 75 1.75 0.48 -7.14
N TYR A 76 2.56 1.51 -7.32
CA TYR A 76 3.14 2.22 -6.19
C TYR A 76 2.86 3.71 -6.27
N ASP A 77 1.72 4.09 -6.82
CA ASP A 77 1.40 5.49 -7.02
C ASP A 77 -0.08 5.73 -6.70
N PHE A 78 -0.32 6.50 -5.65
CA PHE A 78 -1.67 6.86 -5.22
C PHE A 78 -1.76 8.37 -5.21
N SER A 79 -2.76 8.94 -5.87
CA SER A 79 -2.83 10.40 -5.98
C SER A 79 -4.25 10.87 -6.21
N ASP A 80 -4.60 12.01 -5.61
CA ASP A 80 -5.87 12.66 -5.86
C ASP A 80 -5.67 13.92 -6.71
N GLY A 81 -4.48 14.09 -7.29
CA GLY A 81 -4.16 15.27 -8.06
C GLY A 81 -3.47 16.35 -7.27
N GLU A 82 -3.58 16.28 -5.97
CA GLU A 82 -2.98 17.26 -5.08
C GLU A 82 -1.92 16.61 -4.20
N TYR A 83 -2.28 15.53 -3.53
CA TYR A 83 -1.35 14.75 -2.71
C TYR A 83 -0.97 13.49 -3.47
N ARG A 84 0.25 13.03 -3.25
CA ARG A 84 0.73 11.84 -3.92
C ARG A 84 1.57 10.99 -2.98
N TRP A 85 1.20 9.72 -2.87
CA TRP A 85 1.91 8.74 -2.07
C TRP A 85 2.52 7.75 -3.03
N THR A 86 3.84 7.70 -3.09
CA THR A 86 4.50 6.92 -4.14
C THR A 86 5.82 6.32 -3.66
N SER A 87 6.22 5.24 -4.30
CA SER A 87 7.51 4.60 -4.07
C SER A 87 8.23 4.45 -5.39
N ASP A 88 9.52 4.81 -5.39
CA ASP A 88 10.36 4.71 -6.58
C ASP A 88 11.21 3.44 -6.56
N ASP A 89 11.19 2.68 -5.47
CA ASP A 89 12.07 1.53 -5.32
C ASP A 89 11.32 0.25 -5.00
N GLY A 90 10.14 0.10 -5.55
CA GLY A 90 9.40 -1.14 -5.42
C GLY A 90 8.73 -1.33 -4.07
N GLY A 91 8.41 -0.26 -3.39
CA GLY A 91 7.67 -0.35 -2.14
C GLY A 91 8.54 -0.40 -0.90
N ARG A 92 9.86 -0.22 -1.05
CA ARG A 92 10.74 -0.26 0.10
C ARG A 92 10.62 1.01 0.91
N TYR A 93 10.66 2.17 0.22
CA TYR A 93 10.49 3.48 0.86
C TYR A 93 9.43 4.25 0.09
N PHE A 94 8.58 4.96 0.81
CA PHE A 94 7.53 5.76 0.20
C PHE A 94 7.72 7.23 0.52
N ARG A 95 7.10 8.08 -0.26
CA ARG A 95 7.14 9.52 -0.09
C ARG A 95 5.74 10.08 -0.26
N LEU A 96 5.35 11.00 0.62
CA LEU A 96 4.09 11.74 0.46
C LEU A 96 4.44 13.16 0.06
N SER A 97 3.89 13.61 -1.04
CA SER A 97 4.12 14.97 -1.49
C SER A 97 2.80 15.71 -1.68
N HIS A 98 2.86 17.03 -1.59
CA HIS A 98 1.72 17.90 -1.82
C HIS A 98 2.20 18.90 -2.86
N GLY A 99 1.73 18.73 -4.10
CA GLY A 99 2.29 19.48 -5.20
C GLY A 99 3.75 19.10 -5.36
N GLU A 100 4.62 20.09 -5.35
CA GLU A 100 6.04 19.84 -5.48
C GLU A 100 6.76 19.72 -4.14
N GLN A 101 6.03 19.88 -3.05
CA GLN A 101 6.65 19.80 -1.75
C GLN A 101 6.58 18.40 -1.19
N THR A 102 7.69 17.94 -0.61
CA THR A 102 7.70 16.65 0.07
C THR A 102 7.24 16.86 1.50
N VAL A 103 6.19 16.16 1.88
CA VAL A 103 5.64 16.28 3.23
C VAL A 103 6.26 15.23 4.15
N TYR A 104 6.36 13.99 3.67
CA TYR A 104 7.02 12.91 4.38
C TYR A 104 7.91 12.17 3.40
N SER A 105 9.11 11.81 3.81
CA SER A 105 10.04 11.09 2.92
C SER A 105 10.67 9.92 3.63
N GLN A 106 11.23 9.01 2.86
CA GLN A 106 11.92 7.82 3.35
C GLN A 106 11.04 7.05 4.35
N CYS A 107 9.78 6.89 4.01
CA CYS A 107 8.83 6.22 4.89
C CYS A 107 8.91 4.71 4.71
N SER A 108 9.21 4.01 5.79
CA SER A 108 9.37 2.56 5.76
C SER A 108 9.05 2.00 7.14
N GLY A 109 9.54 0.80 7.43
CA GLY A 109 9.38 0.22 8.75
C GLY A 109 7.94 0.05 9.15
N ARG A 110 7.08 -0.18 8.20
CA ARG A 110 5.66 -0.19 8.43
C ARG A 110 5.20 -1.33 9.31
N ARG A 111 4.20 -1.06 10.09
CA ARG A 111 3.61 -2.02 11.00
C ARG A 111 2.10 -1.92 10.85
N GLN A 112 1.43 -3.05 10.74
CA GLN A 112 -0.02 -3.06 10.65
C GLN A 112 -0.63 -2.73 11.99
N LEU A 113 -1.63 -1.85 12.00
CA LEU A 113 -2.31 -1.46 13.22
C LEU A 113 -3.64 -2.19 13.33
N ASP A 114 -4.02 -2.50 14.58
CA ASP A 114 -5.32 -3.03 14.87
C ASP A 114 -6.32 -1.89 14.68
N LYS A 115 -7.39 -2.14 13.95
CA LYS A 115 -8.41 -1.15 13.72
C LYS A 115 -8.95 -0.58 15.03
N ASN A 116 -9.14 -1.43 16.00
CA ASN A 116 -9.67 -0.98 17.27
C ASN A 116 -8.71 -0.03 17.97
N ALA A 117 -7.43 -0.29 17.87
CA ALA A 117 -6.45 0.58 18.49
C ALA A 117 -6.47 1.97 17.85
N VAL A 118 -6.71 2.02 16.56
CA VAL A 118 -6.77 3.29 15.85
C VAL A 118 -7.95 4.11 16.33
N TYR A 119 -9.10 3.49 16.51
CA TYR A 119 -10.27 4.20 16.94
C TYR A 119 -10.27 4.61 18.41
N LEU A 120 -9.52 3.91 19.19
CA LEU A 120 -9.45 4.23 20.61
C LEU A 120 -8.58 5.46 20.88
N ARG A 121 -7.90 5.91 19.90
CA ARG A 121 -7.12 7.14 20.04
C ARG A 121 -7.97 8.33 19.70
#